data_38104d57abcd5b8d8baa376a88a1a8a6
#
_entry.id   38104d57abcd5b8d8baa376a88a1a8a6
#
_cell.length_a   1.000
_cell.length_b   1.000
_cell.length_c   1.000
_cell.angle_alpha   90.00
_cell.angle_beta   90.00
_cell.angle_gamma   90.00
#
_symmetry.space_group_name_H-M   'P 1'
#
loop_
_entity.id
_entity.type
_entity.pdbx_description
1 polymer ?
#
loop_
_entity_poly.entity_id
_entity_poly.type
_entity_poly.pdbx_seq_one_letter_code
_entity_poly.pdbx_strand_id
1 'polypeptide(L)'
;MTYAIQQYRFQYLNWLSKQQGKVTLPVMRFNMFAFGQIIRLVVSRFYLRNVNAGKMVMCRQKPSIMNEGSMSIGANTRIWSTIQRTRLAAFRNATLTIGENNYINGARIAAKTNITIGSHCHIAPDVVIMDSDFHDTASHDSEGASAPIVIGDKVWIATRAIILKGVTIGEGAVIAAGAVVTKDVAPYTVVGGVPAKFISNIQ
;
A
#
# COMPACT_ATOMS: atom_id res chain seq x y z
N MET A 1 -17.58 13.84 -1.05
CA MET A 1 -16.87 15.06 -1.53
C MET A 1 -16.25 15.88 -0.38
N THR A 2 -16.86 15.93 0.79
CA THR A 2 -16.47 16.77 1.95
C THR A 2 -15.17 16.36 2.64
N TYR A 3 -14.89 15.06 2.82
CA TYR A 3 -13.72 14.56 3.55
C TYR A 3 -12.38 14.79 2.81
N ALA A 4 -12.36 14.56 1.50
CA ALA A 4 -11.17 14.81 0.69
C ALA A 4 -10.80 16.31 0.66
N ILE A 5 -11.82 17.19 0.55
CA ILE A 5 -11.63 18.65 0.58
C ILE A 5 -11.09 19.09 1.95
N GLN A 6 -11.59 18.52 3.05
CA GLN A 6 -11.09 18.83 4.40
C GLN A 6 -9.62 18.39 4.61
N GLN A 7 -9.24 17.22 4.13
CA GLN A 7 -7.85 16.78 4.18
C GLN A 7 -6.92 17.67 3.35
N TYR A 8 -7.35 18.09 2.15
CA TYR A 8 -6.58 19.04 1.32
C TYR A 8 -6.47 20.41 1.99
N ARG A 9 -7.54 20.89 2.61
CA ARG A 9 -7.54 22.14 3.36
C ARG A 9 -6.58 22.07 4.56
N PHE A 10 -6.56 20.97 5.30
CA PHE A 10 -5.64 20.76 6.43
C PHE A 10 -4.17 20.70 5.97
N GLN A 11 -3.87 19.98 4.89
CA GLN A 11 -2.50 19.93 4.33
C GLN A 11 -2.06 21.31 3.80
N TYR A 12 -2.96 22.07 3.20
CA TYR A 12 -2.69 23.42 2.72
C TYR A 12 -2.44 24.39 3.89
N LEU A 13 -3.25 24.33 4.95
CA LEU A 13 -3.06 25.17 6.13
C LEU A 13 -1.77 24.82 6.88
N ASN A 14 -1.42 23.54 7.00
CA ASN A 14 -0.13 23.11 7.57
C ASN A 14 1.07 23.55 6.71
N TRP A 15 0.91 23.59 5.40
CA TRP A 15 1.95 24.12 4.52
C TRP A 15 2.08 25.64 4.64
N LEU A 16 0.95 26.36 4.74
CA LEU A 16 0.95 27.82 4.98
C LEU A 16 1.59 28.19 6.32
N SER A 17 1.32 27.43 7.40
CA SER A 17 1.89 27.68 8.71
C SER A 17 3.42 27.53 8.75
N LYS A 18 4.00 26.72 7.87
CA LYS A 18 5.45 26.52 7.72
C LYS A 18 6.11 27.64 6.87
N GLN A 19 5.33 28.55 6.28
CA GLN A 19 5.80 29.65 5.42
C GLN A 19 5.76 31.01 6.14
N GLN A 20 6.03 31.07 7.43
CA GLN A 20 6.04 32.33 8.19
C GLN A 20 6.98 33.34 7.50
N GLY A 21 6.41 34.43 6.98
CA GLY A 21 7.12 35.63 6.55
C GLY A 21 7.04 36.07 5.09
N LYS A 22 6.44 35.33 4.17
CA LYS A 22 6.28 35.76 2.76
C LYS A 22 4.84 35.56 2.27
N VAL A 23 3.96 36.46 2.67
CA VAL A 23 2.58 36.51 2.15
C VAL A 23 2.54 37.38 0.90
N THR A 24 2.71 36.76 -0.23
CA THR A 24 2.27 37.32 -1.52
C THR A 24 1.49 36.26 -2.28
N LEU A 25 0.19 36.48 -2.44
CA LEU A 25 -0.76 35.77 -3.29
C LEU A 25 -1.19 34.36 -2.81
N PRO A 26 -2.02 34.25 -1.75
CA PRO A 26 -2.54 32.95 -1.30
C PRO A 26 -3.41 32.24 -2.35
N VAL A 27 -4.16 32.98 -3.15
CA VAL A 27 -5.05 32.42 -4.19
C VAL A 27 -4.27 31.79 -5.36
N MET A 28 -3.23 32.44 -5.83
CA MET A 28 -2.42 31.92 -6.96
C MET A 28 -1.66 30.65 -6.55
N ARG A 29 -1.16 30.58 -5.32
CA ARG A 29 -0.47 29.40 -4.76
C ARG A 29 -1.44 28.25 -4.53
N PHE A 30 -2.67 28.53 -4.08
CA PHE A 30 -3.73 27.53 -3.96
C PHE A 30 -4.09 26.94 -5.34
N ASN A 31 -4.27 27.80 -6.34
CA ASN A 31 -4.58 27.35 -7.70
C ASN A 31 -3.44 26.51 -8.29
N MET A 32 -2.17 26.87 -8.08
CA MET A 32 -1.02 26.08 -8.51
C MET A 32 -0.96 24.72 -7.79
N PHE A 33 -1.25 24.67 -6.50
CA PHE A 33 -1.31 23.42 -5.74
C PHE A 33 -2.45 22.55 -6.24
N ALA A 34 -3.66 23.09 -6.40
CA ALA A 34 -4.83 22.36 -6.90
C ALA A 34 -4.58 21.83 -8.32
N PHE A 35 -3.99 22.65 -9.20
CA PHE A 35 -3.61 22.26 -10.55
C PHE A 35 -2.59 21.11 -10.54
N GLY A 36 -1.58 21.18 -9.67
CA GLY A 36 -0.61 20.10 -9.48
C GLY A 36 -1.24 18.78 -9.01
N GLN A 37 -2.30 18.84 -8.21
CA GLN A 37 -3.04 17.62 -7.80
C GLN A 37 -3.86 17.04 -8.97
N ILE A 38 -4.46 17.88 -9.80
CA ILE A 38 -5.19 17.45 -11.01
C ILE A 38 -4.24 16.75 -11.98
N ILE A 39 -3.10 17.38 -12.29
CA ILE A 39 -2.08 16.76 -13.14
C ILE A 39 -1.66 15.40 -12.57
N ARG A 40 -1.43 15.32 -11.25
CA ARG A 40 -1.04 14.06 -10.61
C ARG A 40 -2.11 12.98 -10.76
N LEU A 41 -3.39 13.32 -10.65
CA LEU A 41 -4.50 12.38 -10.89
C LEU A 41 -4.50 11.86 -12.33
N VAL A 42 -4.33 12.75 -13.32
CA VAL A 42 -4.28 12.37 -14.74
C VAL A 42 -3.08 11.43 -14.98
N VAL A 43 -1.90 11.80 -14.49
CA VAL A 43 -0.69 10.98 -14.62
C VAL A 43 -0.85 9.64 -13.91
N SER A 44 -1.52 9.62 -12.74
CA SER A 44 -1.80 8.37 -12.02
C SER A 44 -2.71 7.44 -12.81
N ARG A 45 -3.72 7.98 -13.49
CA ARG A 45 -4.59 7.20 -14.40
C ARG A 45 -3.79 6.57 -15.54
N PHE A 46 -2.83 7.29 -16.10
CA PHE A 46 -1.96 6.75 -17.12
C PHE A 46 -1.06 5.62 -16.58
N TYR A 47 -0.51 5.76 -15.37
CA TYR A 47 0.30 4.70 -14.75
C TYR A 47 -0.52 3.44 -14.42
N LEU A 48 -1.79 3.61 -14.07
CA LEU A 48 -2.71 2.55 -13.65
C LEU A 48 -3.68 2.12 -14.77
N ARG A 49 -3.36 2.38 -16.04
CA ARG A 49 -4.26 2.08 -17.17
C ARG A 49 -4.68 0.61 -17.29
N ASN A 50 -3.83 -0.31 -16.79
CA ASN A 50 -4.10 -1.76 -16.80
C ASN A 50 -4.60 -2.26 -15.43
N VAL A 51 -5.10 -1.38 -14.57
CA VAL A 51 -5.58 -1.67 -13.22
C VAL A 51 -6.98 -1.14 -13.07
N ASN A 52 -7.88 -1.90 -12.45
CA ASN A 52 -9.18 -1.40 -12.05
C ASN A 52 -9.02 -0.46 -10.84
N ALA A 53 -8.71 0.81 -11.10
CA ALA A 53 -8.46 1.80 -10.07
C ALA A 53 -9.69 2.66 -9.78
N GLY A 54 -10.09 2.72 -8.53
CA GLY A 54 -11.17 3.55 -8.00
C GLY A 54 -10.94 5.05 -8.20
N LYS A 55 -11.87 5.86 -7.73
CA LYS A 55 -11.77 7.33 -7.81
C LYS A 55 -10.62 7.83 -6.91
N MET A 56 -9.94 8.91 -7.35
CA MET A 56 -8.91 9.60 -6.56
C MET A 56 -7.71 8.75 -6.13
N VAL A 57 -7.41 7.65 -6.85
CA VAL A 57 -6.15 6.91 -6.65
C VAL A 57 -5.01 7.77 -7.18
N MET A 58 -4.00 8.03 -6.35
CA MET A 58 -2.87 8.89 -6.68
C MET A 58 -1.54 8.19 -6.56
N CYS A 59 -0.71 8.32 -7.60
CA CYS A 59 0.67 7.89 -7.59
C CYS A 59 1.61 9.10 -7.42
N ARG A 60 2.60 8.96 -6.54
CA ARG A 60 3.73 9.89 -6.48
C ARG A 60 4.97 9.18 -6.97
N GLN A 61 5.50 9.64 -8.11
CA GLN A 61 6.44 8.93 -8.97
C GLN A 61 5.82 7.65 -9.58
N LYS A 62 6.46 7.13 -10.62
CA LYS A 62 5.95 5.99 -11.40
C LYS A 62 6.14 4.67 -10.65
N PRO A 63 5.06 3.97 -10.23
CA PRO A 63 5.17 2.61 -9.72
C PRO A 63 5.55 1.62 -10.82
N SER A 64 6.00 0.44 -10.44
CA SER A 64 6.14 -0.70 -11.36
C SER A 64 4.87 -1.55 -11.24
N ILE A 65 4.09 -1.62 -12.31
CA ILE A 65 2.85 -2.39 -12.38
C ILE A 65 3.03 -3.52 -13.38
N MET A 66 2.83 -4.76 -12.94
CA MET A 66 2.72 -5.94 -13.78
C MET A 66 1.34 -6.56 -13.50
N ASN A 67 0.45 -6.53 -14.47
CA ASN A 67 -0.90 -7.09 -14.33
C ASN A 67 -1.19 -8.02 -15.50
N GLU A 68 -0.91 -9.30 -15.29
CA GLU A 68 -1.23 -10.40 -16.21
C GLU A 68 -2.47 -11.18 -15.76
N GLY A 69 -2.96 -10.90 -14.56
CA GLY A 69 -4.15 -11.46 -13.94
C GLY A 69 -5.25 -10.40 -13.74
N SER A 70 -5.67 -10.23 -12.50
CA SER A 70 -6.65 -9.22 -12.10
C SER A 70 -6.07 -8.34 -10.97
N MET A 71 -6.11 -7.02 -11.16
CA MET A 71 -5.67 -6.07 -10.15
C MET A 71 -6.72 -4.98 -9.95
N SER A 72 -7.16 -4.80 -8.70
CA SER A 72 -8.07 -3.73 -8.30
C SER A 72 -7.52 -2.92 -7.14
N ILE A 73 -7.72 -1.60 -7.19
CA ILE A 73 -7.27 -0.65 -6.16
C ILE A 73 -8.43 0.28 -5.83
N GLY A 74 -8.87 0.26 -4.59
CA GLY A 74 -9.98 1.05 -4.08
C GLY A 74 -9.71 2.56 -4.08
N ALA A 75 -10.77 3.32 -3.94
CA ALA A 75 -10.78 4.78 -4.00
C ALA A 75 -9.85 5.43 -2.95
N ASN A 76 -9.36 6.63 -3.24
CA ASN A 76 -8.53 7.46 -2.35
C ASN A 76 -7.20 6.82 -1.93
N THR A 77 -6.79 5.71 -2.53
CA THR A 77 -5.52 5.02 -2.22
C THR A 77 -4.35 5.82 -2.79
N ARG A 78 -3.28 5.91 -2.00
CA ARG A 78 -2.05 6.63 -2.33
C ARG A 78 -0.91 5.65 -2.51
N ILE A 79 -0.31 5.65 -3.71
CA ILE A 79 0.82 4.79 -4.05
C ILE A 79 2.04 5.69 -4.25
N TRP A 80 2.96 5.64 -3.30
CA TRP A 80 4.17 6.45 -3.33
C TRP A 80 5.39 5.59 -3.65
N SER A 81 6.29 6.14 -4.44
CA SER A 81 7.53 5.51 -4.87
C SER A 81 8.73 6.44 -4.61
N THR A 82 8.66 7.22 -3.52
CA THR A 82 9.62 8.31 -3.25
C THR A 82 10.93 7.83 -2.61
N ILE A 83 10.86 6.79 -1.78
CA ILE A 83 12.04 6.19 -1.13
C ILE A 83 12.48 4.99 -1.99
N GLN A 84 11.57 4.06 -2.18
CA GLN A 84 11.71 2.88 -3.02
C GLN A 84 10.57 2.86 -4.04
N ARG A 85 10.82 2.27 -5.20
CA ARG A 85 9.80 2.11 -6.22
C ARG A 85 8.77 1.07 -5.78
N THR A 86 7.52 1.46 -5.57
CA THR A 86 6.43 0.53 -5.31
C THR A 86 6.26 -0.41 -6.50
N ARG A 87 6.22 -1.72 -6.23
CA ARG A 87 6.04 -2.77 -7.23
C ARG A 87 4.78 -3.55 -6.88
N LEU A 88 3.82 -3.55 -7.79
CA LEU A 88 2.59 -4.34 -7.68
C LEU A 88 2.54 -5.32 -8.84
N ALA A 89 2.39 -6.60 -8.54
CA ALA A 89 2.34 -7.65 -9.53
C ALA A 89 1.14 -8.56 -9.27
N ALA A 90 0.37 -8.83 -10.30
CA ALA A 90 -0.59 -9.92 -10.39
C ALA A 90 -0.19 -10.80 -11.57
N PHE A 91 0.27 -12.00 -11.27
CA PHE A 91 0.64 -12.98 -12.29
C PHE A 91 -0.58 -13.54 -12.99
N ARG A 92 -0.37 -14.35 -14.04
CA ARG A 92 -1.45 -14.99 -14.78
C ARG A 92 -2.37 -15.78 -13.86
N ASN A 93 -3.68 -15.58 -13.97
CA ASN A 93 -4.73 -16.17 -13.14
C ASN A 93 -4.70 -15.73 -11.66
N ALA A 94 -3.83 -14.81 -11.27
CA ALA A 94 -3.78 -14.29 -9.92
C ALA A 94 -4.69 -13.07 -9.74
N THR A 95 -5.08 -12.84 -8.48
CA THR A 95 -5.86 -11.65 -8.09
C THR A 95 -5.13 -10.85 -7.01
N LEU A 96 -4.97 -9.56 -7.25
CA LEU A 96 -4.50 -8.59 -6.25
C LEU A 96 -5.62 -7.57 -6.00
N THR A 97 -6.23 -7.63 -4.83
CA THR A 97 -7.25 -6.67 -4.40
C THR A 97 -6.72 -5.78 -3.29
N ILE A 98 -6.78 -4.48 -3.49
CA ILE A 98 -6.41 -3.46 -2.50
C ILE A 98 -7.64 -2.60 -2.25
N GLY A 99 -8.08 -2.51 -1.01
CA GLY A 99 -9.22 -1.69 -0.58
C GLY A 99 -8.98 -0.19 -0.74
N GLU A 100 -9.84 0.60 -0.14
CA GLU A 100 -9.81 2.05 -0.25
C GLU A 100 -9.03 2.75 0.88
N ASN A 101 -8.70 4.02 0.67
CA ASN A 101 -8.03 4.87 1.65
C ASN A 101 -6.67 4.33 2.15
N ASN A 102 -6.01 3.49 1.37
CA ASN A 102 -4.72 2.91 1.73
C ASN A 102 -3.57 3.89 1.43
N TYR A 103 -2.48 3.72 2.19
CA TYR A 103 -1.20 4.38 1.96
C TYR A 103 -0.11 3.33 1.76
N ILE A 104 0.42 3.24 0.54
CA ILE A 104 1.45 2.27 0.16
C ILE A 104 2.67 3.05 -0.32
N ASN A 105 3.83 2.82 0.30
CA ASN A 105 5.06 3.51 -0.06
C ASN A 105 6.21 2.51 -0.22
N GLY A 106 6.77 2.38 -1.43
CA GLY A 106 7.97 1.60 -1.69
C GLY A 106 7.87 0.10 -1.39
N ALA A 107 6.67 -0.46 -1.32
CA ALA A 107 6.45 -1.88 -1.03
C ALA A 107 6.54 -2.75 -2.30
N ARG A 108 6.79 -4.04 -2.12
CA ARG A 108 6.69 -5.10 -3.15
C ARG A 108 5.53 -6.01 -2.80
N ILE A 109 4.52 -6.05 -3.63
CA ILE A 109 3.34 -6.90 -3.47
C ILE A 109 3.21 -7.74 -4.73
N ALA A 110 3.30 -9.05 -4.61
CA ALA A 110 3.31 -9.96 -5.75
C ALA A 110 2.34 -11.13 -5.49
N ALA A 111 1.22 -11.13 -6.21
CA ALA A 111 0.21 -12.17 -6.16
C ALA A 111 0.44 -13.21 -7.26
N LYS A 112 0.70 -14.46 -6.88
CA LYS A 112 0.73 -15.64 -7.73
C LYS A 112 -0.62 -16.35 -7.75
N THR A 113 -1.39 -16.23 -6.67
CA THR A 113 -2.76 -16.74 -6.51
C THR A 113 -3.72 -15.63 -6.09
N ASN A 114 -3.71 -15.26 -4.82
CA ASN A 114 -4.63 -14.24 -4.32
C ASN A 114 -4.04 -13.46 -3.13
N ILE A 115 -3.96 -12.15 -3.28
CA ILE A 115 -3.66 -11.23 -2.17
C ILE A 115 -4.80 -10.25 -2.03
N THR A 116 -5.40 -10.21 -0.83
CA THR A 116 -6.42 -9.23 -0.47
C THR A 116 -5.89 -8.32 0.65
N ILE A 117 -5.94 -7.02 0.43
CA ILE A 117 -5.59 -5.98 1.40
C ILE A 117 -6.84 -5.14 1.62
N GLY A 118 -7.26 -5.04 2.86
CA GLY A 118 -8.40 -4.24 3.28
C GLY A 118 -8.22 -2.74 3.08
N SER A 119 -9.02 -1.96 3.75
CA SER A 119 -9.05 -0.50 3.65
C SER A 119 -8.32 0.16 4.82
N HIS A 120 -7.91 1.43 4.63
CA HIS A 120 -7.24 2.24 5.67
C HIS A 120 -5.89 1.66 6.16
N CYS A 121 -5.25 0.80 5.38
CA CYS A 121 -3.97 0.22 5.73
C CYS A 121 -2.81 1.18 5.42
N HIS A 122 -1.75 1.04 6.21
CA HIS A 122 -0.48 1.73 6.02
C HIS A 122 0.62 0.71 5.75
N ILE A 123 1.20 0.72 4.55
CA ILE A 123 2.27 -0.19 4.12
C ILE A 123 3.52 0.63 3.86
N ALA A 124 4.52 0.43 4.71
CA ALA A 124 5.76 1.20 4.75
C ALA A 124 6.78 0.76 3.67
N PRO A 125 7.89 1.50 3.49
CA PRO A 125 8.92 1.14 2.53
C PRO A 125 9.56 -0.22 2.79
N ASP A 126 9.97 -0.86 1.70
CA ASP A 126 10.66 -2.15 1.69
C ASP A 126 9.86 -3.32 2.27
N VAL A 127 8.56 -3.15 2.53
CA VAL A 127 7.65 -4.25 2.87
C VAL A 127 7.55 -5.20 1.67
N VAL A 128 7.58 -6.50 1.96
CA VAL A 128 7.42 -7.57 0.98
C VAL A 128 6.20 -8.40 1.35
N ILE A 129 5.26 -8.55 0.41
CA ILE A 129 4.05 -9.37 0.54
C ILE A 129 4.01 -10.30 -0.65
N MET A 130 4.16 -11.60 -0.42
CA MET A 130 4.20 -12.62 -1.47
C MET A 130 3.44 -13.87 -1.04
N ASP A 131 2.49 -14.29 -1.85
CA ASP A 131 1.64 -15.45 -1.62
C ASP A 131 2.21 -16.77 -2.21
N SER A 132 3.48 -16.77 -2.57
CA SER A 132 4.16 -17.91 -3.19
C SER A 132 5.64 -17.95 -2.81
N ASP A 133 6.20 -19.16 -2.78
CA ASP A 133 7.65 -19.37 -2.71
C ASP A 133 8.33 -19.18 -4.09
N PHE A 134 7.54 -19.08 -5.16
CA PHE A 134 7.95 -19.00 -6.59
C PHE A 134 8.68 -20.23 -7.11
N HIS A 135 9.54 -20.86 -6.31
CA HIS A 135 10.28 -22.07 -6.66
C HIS A 135 10.11 -23.11 -5.56
N ASP A 136 10.05 -24.36 -5.94
CA ASP A 136 10.05 -25.48 -4.99
C ASP A 136 11.42 -25.60 -4.32
N THR A 137 11.45 -25.96 -3.05
CA THR A 137 12.69 -26.08 -2.27
C THR A 137 13.55 -27.29 -2.66
N ALA A 138 12.94 -28.35 -3.19
CA ALA A 138 13.63 -29.55 -3.63
C ALA A 138 14.00 -29.51 -5.11
N SER A 139 13.20 -28.83 -5.93
CA SER A 139 13.44 -28.67 -7.36
C SER A 139 13.19 -27.23 -7.77
N HIS A 140 14.25 -26.44 -7.92
CA HIS A 140 14.17 -25.03 -8.29
C HIS A 140 13.51 -24.78 -9.66
N ASP A 141 13.38 -25.82 -10.49
CA ASP A 141 12.75 -25.75 -11.80
C ASP A 141 11.22 -25.95 -11.76
N SER A 142 10.67 -26.34 -10.59
CA SER A 142 9.24 -26.50 -10.38
C SER A 142 8.62 -25.32 -9.62
N GLU A 143 7.32 -25.15 -9.79
CA GLU A 143 6.58 -24.09 -9.08
C GLU A 143 6.54 -24.38 -7.57
N GLY A 144 6.90 -23.38 -6.77
CA GLY A 144 6.82 -23.43 -5.32
C GLY A 144 5.39 -23.38 -4.79
N ALA A 145 5.23 -23.74 -3.52
CA ALA A 145 3.94 -23.69 -2.85
C ALA A 145 3.39 -22.26 -2.80
N SER A 146 2.09 -22.13 -3.01
CA SER A 146 1.36 -20.86 -2.96
C SER A 146 0.14 -20.99 -2.04
N ALA A 147 -0.17 -19.94 -1.28
CA ALA A 147 -1.36 -19.88 -0.45
C ALA A 147 -1.82 -18.42 -0.29
N PRO A 148 -3.12 -18.13 -0.34
CA PRO A 148 -3.64 -16.76 -0.31
C PRO A 148 -3.19 -15.98 0.92
N ILE A 149 -3.03 -14.66 0.76
CA ILE A 149 -2.79 -13.73 1.86
C ILE A 149 -4.02 -12.84 2.03
N VAL A 150 -4.46 -12.68 3.26
CA VAL A 150 -5.56 -11.77 3.64
C VAL A 150 -5.07 -10.78 4.67
N ILE A 151 -5.18 -9.50 4.39
CA ILE A 151 -4.85 -8.41 5.31
C ILE A 151 -6.13 -7.62 5.56
N GLY A 152 -6.55 -7.57 6.82
CA GLY A 152 -7.73 -6.85 7.27
C GLY A 152 -7.63 -5.34 7.13
N ASP A 153 -8.67 -4.63 7.54
CA ASP A 153 -8.70 -3.17 7.54
C ASP A 153 -7.78 -2.57 8.60
N LYS A 154 -7.35 -1.32 8.41
CA LYS A 154 -6.57 -0.52 9.38
C LYS A 154 -5.24 -1.15 9.81
N VAL A 155 -4.71 -2.12 9.08
CA VAL A 155 -3.45 -2.77 9.38
C VAL A 155 -2.28 -1.83 9.10
N TRP A 156 -1.32 -1.80 10.01
CA TRP A 156 -0.06 -1.09 9.80
C TRP A 156 1.10 -2.09 9.65
N ILE A 157 1.71 -2.12 8.47
CA ILE A 157 2.90 -2.93 8.19
C ILE A 157 4.10 -2.01 8.11
N ALA A 158 4.98 -2.09 9.12
CA ALA A 158 6.14 -1.22 9.23
C ALA A 158 7.28 -1.65 8.29
N THR A 159 8.25 -0.79 8.13
CA THR A 159 9.37 -0.88 7.19
C THR A 159 10.07 -2.25 7.23
N ARG A 160 10.37 -2.81 6.05
CA ARG A 160 11.09 -4.08 5.87
C ARG A 160 10.41 -5.32 6.45
N ALA A 161 9.16 -5.25 6.83
CA ALA A 161 8.42 -6.45 7.22
C ALA A 161 8.15 -7.34 6.00
N ILE A 162 8.12 -8.65 6.21
CA ILE A 162 7.88 -9.67 5.20
C ILE A 162 6.65 -10.46 5.61
N ILE A 163 5.65 -10.54 4.73
CA ILE A 163 4.44 -11.33 4.92
C ILE A 163 4.52 -12.51 3.97
N LEU A 164 4.55 -13.72 4.52
CA LEU A 164 4.65 -14.94 3.75
C LEU A 164 3.26 -15.48 3.36
N LYS A 165 3.27 -16.38 2.39
CA LYS A 165 2.07 -17.05 1.88
C LYS A 165 1.22 -17.69 2.97
N GLY A 166 -0.09 -17.71 2.77
CA GLY A 166 -1.07 -18.35 3.64
C GLY A 166 -1.41 -17.57 4.93
N VAL A 167 -0.84 -16.37 5.13
CA VAL A 167 -1.03 -15.59 6.35
C VAL A 167 -2.30 -14.75 6.27
N THR A 168 -3.10 -14.79 7.34
CA THR A 168 -4.18 -13.84 7.60
C THR A 168 -3.78 -12.84 8.69
N ILE A 169 -3.87 -11.53 8.39
CA ILE A 169 -3.62 -10.46 9.36
C ILE A 169 -4.95 -9.81 9.71
N GLY A 170 -5.33 -9.88 10.99
CA GLY A 170 -6.58 -9.32 11.49
C GLY A 170 -6.61 -7.80 11.45
N GLU A 171 -7.83 -7.23 11.48
CA GLU A 171 -8.07 -5.79 11.48
C GLU A 171 -7.28 -5.07 12.57
N GLY A 172 -6.75 -3.90 12.23
CA GLY A 172 -6.05 -3.03 13.17
C GLY A 172 -4.72 -3.58 13.70
N ALA A 173 -4.23 -4.74 13.22
CA ALA A 173 -2.95 -5.28 13.65
C ALA A 173 -1.78 -4.41 13.21
N VAL A 174 -0.69 -4.45 13.96
CA VAL A 174 0.57 -3.78 13.67
C VAL A 174 1.68 -4.80 13.53
N ILE A 175 2.34 -4.79 12.39
CA ILE A 175 3.51 -5.60 12.09
C ILE A 175 4.75 -4.71 12.28
N ALA A 176 5.57 -5.04 13.25
CA ALA A 176 6.77 -4.28 13.58
C ALA A 176 7.80 -4.28 12.44
N ALA A 177 8.68 -3.28 12.43
CA ALA A 177 9.72 -3.17 11.42
C ALA A 177 10.65 -4.39 11.40
N GLY A 178 10.96 -4.90 10.19
CA GLY A 178 11.83 -6.06 9.99
C GLY A 178 11.23 -7.40 10.41
N ALA A 179 9.95 -7.46 10.77
CA ALA A 179 9.30 -8.71 11.16
C ALA A 179 9.09 -9.66 9.97
N VAL A 180 9.22 -10.96 10.18
CA VAL A 180 8.87 -11.99 9.21
C VAL A 180 7.65 -12.76 9.70
N VAL A 181 6.49 -12.47 9.10
CA VAL A 181 5.20 -13.06 9.50
C VAL A 181 4.99 -14.37 8.76
N THR A 182 4.96 -15.46 9.52
CA THR A 182 4.85 -16.83 9.03
C THR A 182 3.57 -17.52 9.48
N LYS A 183 2.77 -16.85 10.33
CA LYS A 183 1.50 -17.37 10.91
C LYS A 183 0.50 -16.22 11.00
N ASP A 184 -0.77 -16.57 11.16
CA ASP A 184 -1.85 -15.62 11.32
C ASP A 184 -1.63 -14.68 12.50
N VAL A 185 -2.08 -13.45 12.34
CA VAL A 185 -1.98 -12.38 13.34
C VAL A 185 -3.38 -11.98 13.78
N ALA A 186 -3.63 -12.04 15.08
CA ALA A 186 -4.92 -11.68 15.65
C ALA A 186 -5.22 -10.17 15.44
N PRO A 187 -6.49 -9.78 15.35
CA PRO A 187 -6.88 -8.38 15.26
C PRO A 187 -6.37 -7.57 16.46
N TYR A 188 -6.06 -6.29 16.22
CA TYR A 188 -5.64 -5.32 17.24
C TYR A 188 -4.46 -5.79 18.09
N THR A 189 -3.51 -6.52 17.49
CA THR A 189 -2.27 -6.96 18.14
C THR A 189 -1.04 -6.39 17.45
N VAL A 190 0.03 -6.27 18.23
CA VAL A 190 1.37 -5.95 17.73
C VAL A 190 2.19 -7.23 17.70
N VAL A 191 2.78 -7.53 16.54
CA VAL A 191 3.70 -8.66 16.37
C VAL A 191 5.04 -8.18 15.81
N GLY A 192 6.15 -8.88 16.15
CA GLY A 192 7.48 -8.53 15.65
C GLY A 192 8.48 -9.66 15.81
N GLY A 193 9.63 -9.52 15.17
CA GLY A 193 10.73 -10.49 15.19
C GLY A 193 10.77 -11.42 13.99
N VAL A 194 11.73 -12.36 13.98
CA VAL A 194 11.98 -13.35 12.93
C VAL A 194 12.11 -14.74 13.57
N PRO A 195 11.09 -15.60 13.48
CA PRO A 195 9.74 -15.34 12.99
C PRO A 195 8.98 -14.38 13.92
N ALA A 196 7.97 -13.69 13.40
CA ALA A 196 7.16 -12.75 14.17
C ALA A 196 6.39 -13.45 15.29
N LYS A 197 6.41 -12.82 16.47
CA LYS A 197 5.71 -13.29 17.69
C LYS A 197 4.89 -12.13 18.26
N PHE A 198 3.87 -12.48 19.04
CA PHE A 198 3.06 -11.51 19.79
C PHE A 198 3.93 -10.65 20.70
N ILE A 199 3.69 -9.36 20.73
CA ILE A 199 4.33 -8.38 21.61
C ILE A 199 3.31 -7.80 22.59
N SER A 200 2.20 -7.25 22.09
CA SER A 200 1.15 -6.63 22.93
C SER A 200 -0.18 -6.55 22.21
N ASN A 201 -1.23 -6.26 22.94
CA ASN A 201 -2.49 -5.81 22.38
C ASN A 201 -2.44 -4.29 22.13
N ILE A 202 -3.23 -3.82 21.15
CA ILE A 202 -3.47 -2.40 20.91
C ILE A 202 -4.69 -2.01 21.77
N GLN A 203 -4.51 -1.01 22.60
CA GLN A 203 -5.58 -0.46 23.45
C GLN A 203 -6.43 0.54 22.68
#